data_df0e0c037a08365cb5f9fb7270503d55
#
_entry.id   df0e0c037a08365cb5f9fb7270503d55
#
_cell.length_a   1.000
_cell.length_b   1.000
_cell.length_c   1.000
_cell.angle_alpha   90.00
_cell.angle_beta   90.00
_cell.angle_gamma   90.00
#
_symmetry.space_group_name_H-M   'P 1'
#
loop_
_entity.id
_entity.type
_entity.pdbx_description
1 polymer ?
#
loop_
_entity_poly.entity_id
_entity_poly.type
_entity_poly.pdbx_seq_one_letter_code
_entity_poly.pdbx_strand_id
1 'polypeptide(L)'
;MIKYLQRRYALSRKGAIDNIKGILCCALQNISFMLPVGLLYRLVSDMMSGTLTTGRIPFYVIGCVAAALFIVVCTRLEYDNTFLVTYVESGVRRVGLAEKLRKIPLSFFGKKDLADLTTSIMNDCAVLEQSQSHFVAPLYGAIPVSYTHLRA
;
A
#
# COMPACT_ATOMS: atom_id res chain seq x y z
N MET A 1 -0.82 9.72 15.07
CA MET A 1 -0.97 8.73 14.00
C MET A 1 -0.27 7.41 14.32
N ILE A 2 1.03 7.38 14.64
CA ILE A 2 1.79 6.14 14.96
C ILE A 2 1.14 5.34 16.11
N LYS A 3 0.84 5.97 17.26
CA LYS A 3 0.19 5.29 18.41
C LYS A 3 -1.20 4.74 18.06
N TYR A 4 -1.93 5.38 17.18
CA TYR A 4 -3.24 4.91 16.70
C TYR A 4 -3.08 3.64 15.86
N LEU A 5 -2.16 3.64 14.90
CA LEU A 5 -1.86 2.48 14.05
C LEU A 5 -1.36 1.29 14.88
N GLN A 6 -0.49 1.53 15.87
CA GLN A 6 -0.02 0.49 16.78
C GLN A 6 -1.15 -0.16 17.58
N ARG A 7 -2.09 0.64 18.10
CA ARG A 7 -3.23 0.11 18.88
C ARG A 7 -4.27 -0.59 18.00
N ARG A 8 -4.55 -0.04 16.82
CA ARG A 8 -5.61 -0.56 15.95
C ARG A 8 -5.22 -1.81 15.20
N TYR A 9 -3.95 -1.91 14.79
CA TYR A 9 -3.46 -3.00 13.93
C TYR A 9 -2.37 -3.86 14.61
N ALA A 10 -2.16 -3.71 15.91
CA ALA A 10 -1.15 -4.45 16.67
C ALA A 10 0.25 -4.42 16.00
N LEU A 11 0.64 -3.25 15.45
CA LEU A 11 1.90 -3.06 14.76
C LEU A 11 3.04 -2.78 15.74
N SER A 12 4.25 -3.24 15.41
CA SER A 12 5.46 -2.76 16.05
C SER A 12 5.68 -1.27 15.74
N ARG A 13 6.57 -0.59 16.45
CA ARG A 13 6.89 0.81 16.15
C ARG A 13 7.48 0.96 14.74
N LYS A 14 8.30 0.01 14.32
CA LYS A 14 8.88 -0.04 12.98
C LYS A 14 7.77 -0.29 11.94
N GLY A 15 6.92 -1.30 12.15
CA GLY A 15 5.81 -1.61 11.26
C GLY A 15 4.83 -0.45 11.09
N ALA A 16 4.58 0.35 12.14
CA ALA A 16 3.73 1.55 12.03
C ALA A 16 4.37 2.65 11.17
N ILE A 17 5.69 2.84 11.24
CA ILE A 17 6.41 3.81 10.39
C ILE A 17 6.42 3.34 8.94
N ASP A 18 6.70 2.08 8.71
CA ASP A 18 6.75 1.49 7.38
C ASP A 18 5.35 1.45 6.73
N ASN A 19 4.29 1.25 7.52
CA ASN A 19 2.92 1.38 7.02
C ASN A 19 2.60 2.82 6.56
N ILE A 20 3.09 3.84 7.26
CA ILE A 20 2.94 5.25 6.81
C ILE A 20 3.69 5.47 5.49
N LYS A 21 4.90 4.93 5.33
CA LYS A 21 5.62 5.00 4.05
C LYS A 21 4.83 4.32 2.93
N GLY A 22 4.25 3.13 3.19
CA GLY A 22 3.38 2.44 2.26
C GLY A 22 2.21 3.30 1.80
N ILE A 23 1.50 3.96 2.74
CA ILE A 23 0.40 4.88 2.42
C ILE A 23 0.89 6.04 1.52
N LEU A 24 2.05 6.62 1.82
CA LEU A 24 2.62 7.71 1.00
C LEU A 24 3.01 7.22 -0.40
N CYS A 25 3.59 6.02 -0.51
CA CYS A 25 3.91 5.41 -1.81
C CYS A 25 2.65 5.11 -2.62
N CYS A 26 1.57 4.61 -2.01
CA CYS A 26 0.28 4.42 -2.66
C CYS A 26 -0.31 5.76 -3.16
N ALA A 27 -0.23 6.82 -2.35
CA ALA A 27 -0.69 8.14 -2.76
C ALA A 27 0.12 8.67 -3.95
N LEU A 28 1.45 8.53 -3.91
CA LEU A 28 2.34 8.92 -5.00
C LEU A 28 2.04 8.14 -6.29
N GLN A 29 1.79 6.84 -6.19
CA GLN A 29 1.40 6.00 -7.32
C GLN A 29 0.07 6.47 -7.92
N ASN A 30 -0.95 6.72 -7.11
CA ASN A 30 -2.22 7.22 -7.58
C ASN A 30 -2.07 8.58 -8.30
N ILE A 31 -1.21 9.47 -7.80
CA ILE A 31 -0.89 10.74 -8.49
C ILE A 31 -0.16 10.48 -9.80
N SER A 32 0.74 9.48 -9.87
CA SER A 32 1.48 9.16 -11.10
C SER A 32 0.58 8.75 -12.25
N PHE A 33 -0.56 8.10 -11.97
CA PHE A 33 -1.56 7.76 -12.98
C PHE A 33 -2.27 8.98 -13.60
N MET A 34 -2.18 10.16 -12.98
CA MET A 34 -2.70 11.40 -13.57
C MET A 34 -1.84 11.93 -14.71
N LEU A 35 -0.55 11.55 -14.80
CA LEU A 35 0.36 12.03 -15.84
C LEU A 35 -0.09 11.64 -17.27
N PRO A 36 -0.41 10.35 -17.56
CA PRO A 36 -0.92 9.98 -18.89
C PRO A 36 -2.23 10.68 -19.23
N VAL A 37 -3.11 10.88 -18.24
CA VAL A 37 -4.39 11.57 -18.44
C VAL A 37 -4.15 13.03 -18.82
N GLY A 38 -3.23 13.72 -18.14
CA GLY A 38 -2.84 15.08 -18.48
C GLY A 38 -2.21 15.21 -19.88
N LEU A 39 -1.37 14.24 -20.26
CA LEU A 39 -0.79 14.18 -21.61
C LEU A 39 -1.87 13.96 -22.68
N LEU A 40 -2.81 13.05 -22.43
CA LEU A 40 -3.94 12.80 -23.33
C LEU A 40 -4.80 14.04 -23.49
N TYR A 41 -5.12 14.73 -22.39
CA TYR A 41 -5.88 15.98 -22.43
C TYR A 41 -5.17 17.04 -23.29
N ARG A 42 -3.86 17.21 -23.12
CA ARG A 42 -3.07 18.15 -23.94
C ARG A 42 -3.08 17.77 -25.42
N LEU A 43 -2.92 16.48 -25.73
CA LEU A 43 -2.95 15.97 -27.11
C LEU A 43 -4.29 16.29 -27.76
N VAL A 44 -5.41 15.96 -27.10
CA VAL A 44 -6.76 16.24 -27.62
C VAL A 44 -6.99 17.73 -27.81
N SER A 45 -6.56 18.54 -26.86
CA SER A 45 -6.66 20.01 -26.94
C SER A 45 -5.88 20.57 -28.14
N ASP A 46 -4.64 20.10 -28.37
CA ASP A 46 -3.81 20.53 -29.50
C ASP A 46 -4.41 20.06 -30.84
N MET A 47 -5.05 18.89 -30.89
CA MET A 47 -5.79 18.40 -32.07
C MET A 47 -6.99 19.28 -32.38
N MET A 48 -7.82 19.60 -31.38
CA MET A 48 -9.00 20.44 -31.55
C MET A 48 -8.68 21.88 -31.97
N SER A 49 -7.58 22.40 -31.45
CA SER A 49 -7.11 23.76 -31.78
C SER A 49 -6.34 23.86 -33.11
N GLY A 50 -6.14 22.73 -33.78
CA GLY A 50 -5.38 22.70 -35.07
C GLY A 50 -3.89 23.05 -34.90
N THR A 51 -3.39 23.06 -33.68
CA THR A 51 -1.99 23.43 -33.35
C THR A 51 -1.03 22.22 -33.36
N LEU A 52 -1.56 21.02 -33.67
CA LEU A 52 -0.78 19.81 -33.75
C LEU A 52 0.13 19.84 -34.98
N THR A 53 1.39 20.17 -34.77
CA THR A 53 2.42 20.15 -35.81
C THR A 53 3.26 18.86 -35.66
N THR A 54 3.74 18.34 -36.80
CA THR A 54 4.61 17.14 -36.84
C THR A 54 5.81 17.26 -35.84
N GLY A 55 6.32 18.48 -35.61
CA GLY A 55 7.38 18.73 -34.66
C GLY A 55 7.00 18.53 -33.19
N ARG A 56 5.70 18.47 -32.84
CA ARG A 56 5.23 18.20 -31.48
C ARG A 56 5.03 16.71 -31.16
N ILE A 57 4.98 15.85 -32.18
CA ILE A 57 4.83 14.40 -31.99
C ILE A 57 5.90 13.80 -31.08
N PRO A 58 7.20 14.09 -31.27
CA PRO A 58 8.23 13.53 -30.40
C PRO A 58 8.07 13.96 -28.92
N PHE A 59 7.55 15.16 -28.65
CA PHE A 59 7.24 15.60 -27.27
C PHE A 59 6.22 14.68 -26.60
N TYR A 60 5.15 14.28 -27.29
CA TYR A 60 4.14 13.36 -26.75
C TYR A 60 4.69 11.96 -26.56
N VAL A 61 5.50 11.47 -27.51
CA VAL A 61 6.12 10.13 -27.43
C VAL A 61 7.09 10.08 -26.23
N ILE A 62 7.96 11.06 -26.10
CA ILE A 62 8.91 11.15 -24.97
C ILE A 62 8.13 11.30 -23.65
N GLY A 63 7.09 12.12 -23.62
CA GLY A 63 6.24 12.31 -22.46
C GLY A 63 5.55 11.00 -22.02
N CYS A 64 5.02 10.23 -22.97
CA CYS A 64 4.43 8.92 -22.67
C CYS A 64 5.46 7.93 -22.11
N VAL A 65 6.64 7.85 -22.74
CA VAL A 65 7.72 6.96 -22.25
C VAL A 65 8.17 7.38 -20.84
N ALA A 66 8.37 8.68 -20.62
CA ALA A 66 8.75 9.20 -19.29
C ALA A 66 7.66 8.92 -18.24
N ALA A 67 6.39 9.13 -18.56
CA ALA A 67 5.28 8.82 -17.68
C ALA A 67 5.20 7.32 -17.36
N ALA A 68 5.38 6.45 -18.35
CA ALA A 68 5.39 5.00 -18.17
C ALA A 68 6.54 4.56 -17.24
N LEU A 69 7.75 5.06 -17.44
CA LEU A 69 8.90 4.76 -16.59
C LEU A 69 8.67 5.26 -15.16
N PHE A 70 8.10 6.45 -14.99
CA PHE A 70 7.79 7.00 -13.68
C PHE A 70 6.74 6.15 -12.94
N ILE A 71 5.69 5.69 -13.63
CA ILE A 71 4.67 4.80 -13.08
C ILE A 71 5.31 3.48 -12.63
N VAL A 72 6.20 2.88 -13.44
CA VAL A 72 6.90 1.63 -13.07
C VAL A 72 7.71 1.82 -11.79
N VAL A 73 8.43 2.92 -11.65
CA VAL A 73 9.21 3.21 -10.42
C VAL A 73 8.28 3.38 -9.23
N CYS A 74 7.19 4.16 -9.35
CA CYS A 74 6.23 4.35 -8.26
C CYS A 74 5.57 3.03 -7.85
N THR A 75 5.19 2.18 -8.81
CA THR A 75 4.60 0.85 -8.55
C THR A 75 5.59 -0.07 -7.81
N ARG A 76 6.86 -0.03 -8.16
CA ARG A 76 7.89 -0.80 -7.43
C ARG A 76 8.04 -0.31 -6.00
N LEU A 77 8.13 1.00 -5.80
CA LEU A 77 8.23 1.58 -4.46
C LEU A 77 7.00 1.28 -3.60
N GLU A 78 5.81 1.33 -4.17
CA GLU A 78 4.56 0.97 -3.50
C GLU A 78 4.56 -0.50 -3.10
N TYR A 79 4.90 -1.41 -4.04
CA TYR A 79 4.96 -2.83 -3.78
C TYR A 79 5.92 -3.17 -2.62
N ASP A 80 7.14 -2.65 -2.67
CA ASP A 80 8.16 -2.93 -1.66
C ASP A 80 7.74 -2.41 -0.27
N ASN A 81 7.17 -1.21 -0.19
CA ASN A 81 6.78 -0.60 1.08
C ASN A 81 5.42 -1.07 1.62
N THR A 82 4.59 -1.72 0.80
CA THR A 82 3.28 -2.22 1.22
C THR A 82 3.31 -3.73 1.46
N PHE A 83 3.72 -4.51 0.48
CA PHE A 83 3.65 -5.97 0.57
C PHE A 83 4.80 -6.58 1.36
N LEU A 84 6.06 -6.27 0.98
CA LEU A 84 7.22 -6.88 1.66
C LEU A 84 7.26 -6.53 3.13
N VAL A 85 6.99 -5.28 3.48
CA VAL A 85 6.96 -4.83 4.88
C VAL A 85 5.85 -5.53 5.67
N THR A 86 4.68 -5.69 5.07
CA THR A 86 3.55 -6.37 5.73
C THR A 86 3.85 -7.83 6.00
N TYR A 87 4.50 -8.53 5.08
CA TYR A 87 4.93 -9.93 5.29
C TYR A 87 5.97 -10.07 6.42
N VAL A 88 6.97 -9.18 6.44
CA VAL A 88 7.97 -9.16 7.52
C VAL A 88 7.31 -8.90 8.88
N GLU A 89 6.42 -7.92 8.97
CA GLU A 89 5.70 -7.61 10.21
C GLU A 89 4.77 -8.76 10.65
N SER A 90 4.14 -9.45 9.71
CA SER A 90 3.34 -10.65 9.98
C SER A 90 4.20 -11.78 10.57
N GLY A 91 5.40 -11.99 10.02
CA GLY A 91 6.36 -12.96 10.55
C GLY A 91 6.78 -12.64 11.99
N VAL A 92 7.15 -11.37 12.26
CA VAL A 92 7.51 -10.91 13.62
C VAL A 92 6.35 -11.11 14.60
N ARG A 93 5.12 -10.86 14.17
CA ARG A 93 3.91 -11.03 14.99
C ARG A 93 3.68 -12.50 15.33
N ARG A 94 3.79 -13.41 14.36
CA ARG A 94 3.65 -14.86 14.57
C ARG A 94 4.68 -15.40 15.56
N VAL A 95 5.95 -15.01 15.40
CA VAL A 95 7.03 -15.38 16.33
C VAL A 95 6.76 -14.82 17.74
N GLY A 96 6.37 -13.56 17.85
CA GLY A 96 6.05 -12.93 19.13
C GLY A 96 4.86 -13.58 19.85
N LEU A 97 3.86 -14.05 19.11
CA LEU A 97 2.73 -14.81 19.65
C LEU A 97 3.17 -16.20 20.13
N ALA A 98 3.98 -16.91 19.33
CA ALA A 98 4.53 -18.22 19.71
C ALA A 98 5.39 -18.13 21.00
N GLU A 99 6.21 -17.09 21.14
CA GLU A 99 6.99 -16.84 22.36
C GLU A 99 6.11 -16.56 23.58
N LYS A 100 5.00 -15.85 23.41
CA LYS A 100 4.02 -15.63 24.49
C LYS A 100 3.33 -16.93 24.88
N LEU A 101 2.90 -17.75 23.91
CA LEU A 101 2.31 -19.06 24.17
C LEU A 101 3.26 -19.96 24.96
N ARG A 102 4.55 -19.96 24.64
CA ARG A 102 5.56 -20.74 25.36
C ARG A 102 5.70 -20.38 26.84
N LYS A 103 5.32 -19.16 27.23
CA LYS A 103 5.38 -18.66 28.62
C LYS A 103 4.10 -18.95 29.41
N ILE A 104 3.06 -19.48 28.78
CA ILE A 104 1.79 -19.77 29.44
C ILE A 104 1.92 -21.11 30.19
N PRO A 105 1.39 -21.23 31.43
CA PRO A 105 1.43 -22.47 32.20
C PRO A 105 0.73 -23.63 31.51
N LEU A 106 1.24 -24.85 31.64
CA LEU A 106 0.64 -26.05 31.03
C LEU A 106 -0.83 -26.26 31.45
N SER A 107 -1.22 -25.82 32.65
CA SER A 107 -2.60 -25.88 33.11
C SER A 107 -3.61 -25.13 32.25
N PHE A 108 -3.16 -24.13 31.50
CA PHE A 108 -3.99 -23.42 30.52
C PHE A 108 -4.37 -24.32 29.35
N PHE A 109 -3.43 -25.12 28.85
CA PHE A 109 -3.63 -26.02 27.70
C PHE A 109 -4.49 -27.26 28.05
N GLY A 110 -4.66 -27.57 29.34
CA GLY A 110 -5.62 -28.59 29.78
C GLY A 110 -7.08 -28.16 29.66
N LYS A 111 -7.34 -26.85 29.49
CA LYS A 111 -8.69 -26.29 29.35
C LYS A 111 -9.00 -25.80 27.94
N LYS A 112 -8.03 -25.68 27.08
CA LYS A 112 -8.15 -25.20 25.70
C LYS A 112 -7.37 -26.12 24.77
N ASP A 113 -7.98 -26.51 23.66
CA ASP A 113 -7.30 -27.28 22.64
C ASP A 113 -6.19 -26.42 22.00
N LEU A 114 -4.96 -26.92 22.05
CA LEU A 114 -3.79 -26.27 21.49
C LEU A 114 -3.91 -26.15 19.96
N ALA A 115 -4.50 -27.13 19.31
CA ALA A 115 -4.70 -27.13 17.85
C ALA A 115 -5.66 -26.00 17.45
N ASP A 116 -6.78 -25.85 18.15
CA ASP A 116 -7.76 -24.80 17.91
C ASP A 116 -7.17 -23.41 18.16
N LEU A 117 -6.43 -23.24 19.25
CA LEU A 117 -5.76 -22.00 19.56
C LEU A 117 -4.72 -21.61 18.51
N THR A 118 -3.92 -22.57 18.03
CA THR A 118 -2.92 -22.34 17.00
C THR A 118 -3.58 -21.98 15.66
N THR A 119 -4.64 -22.66 15.29
CA THR A 119 -5.40 -22.39 14.06
C THR A 119 -6.02 -21.00 14.10
N SER A 120 -6.65 -20.60 15.22
CA SER A 120 -7.20 -19.25 15.40
C SER A 120 -6.13 -18.19 15.27
N ILE A 121 -4.98 -18.34 15.94
CA ILE A 121 -3.88 -17.37 15.87
C ILE A 121 -3.33 -17.23 14.45
N MET A 122 -3.16 -18.35 13.73
CA MET A 122 -2.65 -18.32 12.35
C MET A 122 -3.64 -17.67 11.41
N ASN A 123 -4.92 -17.94 11.56
CA ASN A 123 -5.98 -17.33 10.77
C ASN A 123 -6.09 -15.82 11.03
N ASP A 124 -6.09 -15.40 12.29
CA ASP A 124 -6.15 -13.98 12.65
C ASP A 124 -4.94 -13.20 12.13
N CYS A 125 -3.74 -13.80 12.19
CA CYS A 125 -2.55 -13.21 11.60
C CYS A 125 -2.66 -13.07 10.08
N ALA A 126 -3.24 -14.04 9.38
CA ALA A 126 -3.44 -13.99 7.93
C ALA A 126 -4.49 -12.91 7.55
N VAL A 127 -5.59 -12.81 8.29
CA VAL A 127 -6.61 -11.75 8.07
C VAL A 127 -6.01 -10.36 8.29
N LEU A 128 -5.21 -10.16 9.33
CA LEU A 128 -4.52 -8.90 9.58
C LEU A 128 -3.51 -8.56 8.48
N GLU A 129 -2.75 -9.55 7.99
CA GLU A 129 -1.81 -9.41 6.90
C GLU A 129 -2.53 -8.97 5.61
N GLN A 130 -3.60 -9.66 5.23
CA GLN A 130 -4.41 -9.33 4.07
C GLN A 130 -5.07 -7.94 4.21
N SER A 131 -5.59 -7.62 5.39
CA SER A 131 -6.17 -6.29 5.65
C SER A 131 -5.15 -5.17 5.46
N GLN A 132 -3.93 -5.34 5.93
CA GLN A 132 -2.90 -4.31 5.83
C GLN A 132 -2.38 -4.14 4.41
N SER A 133 -2.11 -5.24 3.70
CA SER A 133 -1.56 -5.19 2.34
C SER A 133 -2.57 -4.71 1.30
N HIS A 134 -3.84 -5.15 1.41
CA HIS A 134 -4.83 -4.92 0.36
C HIS A 134 -5.85 -3.81 0.66
N PHE A 135 -6.03 -3.43 1.92
CA PHE A 135 -7.04 -2.44 2.29
C PHE A 135 -6.46 -1.17 2.90
N VAL A 136 -5.61 -1.29 3.91
CA VAL A 136 -5.19 -0.12 4.70
C VAL A 136 -4.36 0.85 3.86
N ALA A 137 -3.27 0.41 3.25
CA ALA A 137 -2.40 1.29 2.48
C ALA A 137 -3.08 1.83 1.22
N PRO A 138 -3.75 1.01 0.37
CA PRO A 138 -4.47 1.52 -0.80
C PRO A 138 -5.62 2.47 -0.44
N LEU A 139 -6.43 2.15 0.58
CA LEU A 139 -7.56 3.00 0.98
C LEU A 139 -7.09 4.39 1.43
N TYR A 140 -6.13 4.44 2.36
CA TYR A 140 -5.59 5.72 2.83
C TYR A 140 -4.79 6.45 1.75
N GLY A 141 -4.14 5.75 0.84
CA GLY A 141 -3.43 6.33 -0.30
C GLY A 141 -4.36 6.91 -1.38
N ALA A 142 -5.61 6.42 -1.47
CA ALA A 142 -6.62 6.96 -2.40
C ALA A 142 -7.29 8.25 -1.89
N ILE A 143 -7.31 8.50 -0.57
CA ILE A 143 -7.97 9.67 0.02
C ILE A 143 -7.50 11.00 -0.58
N PRO A 144 -6.19 11.31 -0.71
CA PRO A 144 -5.74 12.58 -1.27
C PRO A 144 -6.23 12.82 -2.69
N VAL A 145 -6.26 11.77 -3.51
CA VAL A 145 -6.71 11.84 -4.91
C VAL A 145 -8.21 12.08 -4.99
N SER A 146 -8.99 11.39 -4.16
CA SER A 146 -10.44 11.58 -4.08
C SER A 146 -10.82 13.01 -3.68
N TYR A 147 -10.10 13.60 -2.72
CA TYR A 147 -10.35 14.99 -2.30
C TYR A 147 -10.01 16.01 -3.39
N THR A 148 -8.99 15.79 -4.20
CA THR A 148 -8.64 16.69 -5.31
C THR A 148 -9.70 16.66 -6.41
N HIS A 149 -10.31 15.50 -6.70
CA HIS A 149 -11.38 15.36 -7.68
C HIS A 149 -12.73 15.96 -7.23
N LEU A 150 -13.02 15.96 -5.93
CA LEU A 150 -14.26 16.54 -5.40
C LEU A 150 -14.26 18.07 -5.34
N ARG A 151 -13.07 18.69 -5.48
CA ARG A 151 -12.91 20.15 -5.36
C ARG A 151 -12.68 20.86 -6.71
N ALA A 152 -12.52 20.11 -7.79
CA ALA A 152 -12.42 20.59 -9.17
C ALA A 152 -13.79 20.56 -9.87
#